data_f644107343fd5dcd14ce08188ef8c749
#
_entry.id   f644107343fd5dcd14ce08188ef8c749
#
_cell.length_a   1.000
_cell.length_b   1.000
_cell.length_c   1.000
_cell.angle_alpha   90.00
_cell.angle_beta   90.00
_cell.angle_gamma   90.00
#
_symmetry.space_group_name_H-M   'P 1'
#
loop_
_entity.id
_entity.type
_entity.pdbx_description
1 polymer ?
#
loop_
_entity_poly.entity_id
_entity_poly.type
_entity_poly.pdbx_seq_one_letter_code
_entity_poly.pdbx_strand_id
1 'polypeptide(L)'
;MELLQSAVQQYAWGKKGKESVVAKLKGLGDSEYTVQPEETYAEMWIGTHPSGPSRVMRDGCPGPLLKEILDDNPHVLGAIRWKADLPFLFKVISISKALSIQAHPDKRLAERLHAERPDVYKDDNHKPEMAVTLSEFEGLCGFRPFYEIVWNLHAYPELRSMVSYSALKAVCSAGDDVERQRTALKKLFGSFVKCDKNVVRTQVASLVTRLKKKAKLIADRRPTPPRNPEAAPEPLRQMISAYSGTSTSASTNVANNGEGSSLTRNPSMHLGGFVNGGGFSKPTLGTMMSVDSSGSLSDYGGSRNSFSRNSIGNGSGHRPTIRSFDARKFENIEEAAQESARGVANGAADTVSDADVFMSEEIFGKAFRGGPKAAAGLVARLEREDVDVQRVMVRLSTEYPGDLGILMPLMLNLLQLRPGQSFFMTVDEPHAYLRGDILEVMACSNNVVRAALTPKFRDVNLLVEMLTYNMGAPAVLPAESVDAYRKRYTPPINDFEIQILQVPANDRYALEAMPVPVVLVVLKGGAGGCVIESDSGKEIKACEGGVFFLPAYTPVMVCSCAKGEGIEMALAHTNLHWGTLAGSGSA
;
A
#
# COMPACT_ATOMS: atom_id res chain seq x y z
N MET A 1 28.76 12.62 -11.70
CA MET A 1 27.31 12.95 -11.81
C MET A 1 26.92 12.96 -13.27
N GLU A 2 25.82 12.28 -13.64
CA GLU A 2 25.34 12.14 -15.02
C GLU A 2 23.86 12.52 -15.11
N LEU A 3 23.49 13.29 -16.14
CA LEU A 3 22.11 13.55 -16.51
C LEU A 3 21.58 12.33 -17.29
N LEU A 4 20.39 11.86 -16.96
CA LEU A 4 19.78 10.68 -17.57
C LEU A 4 18.54 11.03 -18.38
N GLN A 5 18.37 10.34 -19.50
CA GLN A 5 17.10 10.19 -20.18
C GLN A 5 16.42 8.90 -19.70
N SER A 6 15.26 9.03 -19.08
CA SER A 6 14.44 7.92 -18.58
C SER A 6 13.51 7.36 -19.66
N ALA A 7 13.22 6.06 -19.58
CA ALA A 7 12.21 5.41 -20.42
C ALA A 7 10.80 5.68 -19.90
N VAL A 8 9.82 5.80 -20.81
CA VAL A 8 8.40 5.96 -20.48
C VAL A 8 7.61 4.76 -21.00
N GLN A 9 6.73 4.22 -20.15
CA GLN A 9 5.80 3.14 -20.50
C GLN A 9 4.39 3.71 -20.66
N GLN A 10 3.80 3.47 -21.83
CA GLN A 10 2.48 3.98 -22.22
C GLN A 10 1.38 2.92 -22.06
N TYR A 11 1.33 2.27 -20.90
CA TYR A 11 0.28 1.28 -20.62
C TYR A 11 -1.10 1.94 -20.58
N ALA A 12 -2.12 1.22 -21.07
CA ALA A 12 -3.50 1.71 -21.19
C ALA A 12 -4.17 2.11 -19.84
N TRP A 13 -3.60 1.77 -18.73
CA TRP A 13 -4.07 2.14 -17.40
C TRP A 13 -3.48 3.48 -16.89
N GLY A 14 -2.52 4.05 -17.61
CA GLY A 14 -1.92 5.34 -17.27
C GLY A 14 -2.90 6.50 -17.42
N LYS A 15 -2.58 7.63 -16.78
CA LYS A 15 -3.27 8.90 -17.02
C LYS A 15 -2.91 9.46 -18.41
N LYS A 16 -3.81 10.24 -19.01
CA LYS A 16 -3.62 10.83 -20.32
C LYS A 16 -2.93 12.20 -20.25
N GLY A 17 -2.08 12.46 -21.23
CA GLY A 17 -1.50 13.77 -21.48
C GLY A 17 -1.06 14.48 -20.21
N LYS A 18 -1.46 15.73 -20.05
CA LYS A 18 -1.07 16.59 -18.92
C LYS A 18 -1.65 16.18 -17.54
N GLU A 19 -2.61 15.25 -17.49
CA GLU A 19 -3.12 14.70 -16.23
C GLU A 19 -2.10 13.75 -15.58
N SER A 20 -1.15 13.22 -16.37
CA SER A 20 -0.10 12.33 -15.91
C SER A 20 1.09 13.11 -15.36
N VAL A 21 1.47 12.79 -14.10
CA VAL A 21 2.74 13.27 -13.52
C VAL A 21 3.93 12.75 -14.33
N VAL A 22 3.86 11.54 -14.86
CA VAL A 22 4.89 10.96 -15.74
C VAL A 22 5.07 11.82 -16.99
N ALA A 23 3.99 12.17 -17.68
CA ALA A 23 4.04 13.02 -18.87
C ALA A 23 4.58 14.42 -18.54
N LYS A 24 4.12 14.99 -17.43
CA LYS A 24 4.58 16.30 -16.97
C LYS A 24 6.08 16.32 -16.72
N LEU A 25 6.58 15.38 -15.92
CA LEU A 25 8.03 15.31 -15.59
C LEU A 25 8.85 15.01 -16.84
N LYS A 26 8.43 14.05 -17.67
CA LYS A 26 9.15 13.72 -18.91
C LYS A 26 9.24 14.91 -19.87
N GLY A 27 8.11 15.63 -20.08
CA GLY A 27 8.09 16.78 -20.99
C GLY A 27 8.84 18.02 -20.48
N LEU A 28 9.02 18.16 -19.15
CA LEU A 28 9.82 19.24 -18.57
C LEU A 28 11.31 18.90 -18.47
N GLY A 29 11.64 17.64 -18.24
CA GLY A 29 13.01 17.17 -18.09
C GLY A 29 13.72 16.79 -19.39
N ASP A 30 12.96 16.64 -20.50
CA ASP A 30 13.47 16.25 -21.80
C ASP A 30 12.87 17.18 -22.88
N SER A 31 13.66 18.14 -23.33
CA SER A 31 13.23 19.19 -24.29
C SER A 31 12.82 18.64 -25.65
N GLU A 32 13.32 17.48 -26.03
CA GLU A 32 12.98 16.80 -27.28
C GLU A 32 11.68 15.99 -27.19
N TYR A 33 11.16 15.78 -25.96
CA TYR A 33 10.00 14.97 -25.74
C TYR A 33 8.69 15.77 -25.82
N THR A 34 7.84 15.40 -26.78
CA THR A 34 6.54 16.05 -26.95
C THR A 34 5.42 15.19 -26.37
N VAL A 35 4.74 15.72 -25.36
CA VAL A 35 3.58 15.06 -24.72
C VAL A 35 2.36 15.17 -25.62
N GLN A 36 1.80 14.01 -26.00
CA GLN A 36 0.57 13.93 -26.80
C GLN A 36 -0.65 13.91 -25.85
N PRO A 37 -1.67 14.77 -26.08
CA PRO A 37 -2.81 14.91 -25.14
C PRO A 37 -3.63 13.63 -24.93
N GLU A 38 -3.77 12.79 -25.96
CA GLU A 38 -4.63 11.59 -25.94
C GLU A 38 -3.87 10.32 -25.58
N GLU A 39 -2.54 10.36 -25.56
CA GLU A 39 -1.71 9.21 -25.18
C GLU A 39 -1.67 9.02 -23.67
N THR A 40 -1.55 7.77 -23.25
CA THR A 40 -1.39 7.40 -21.83
C THR A 40 0.10 7.41 -21.43
N TYR A 41 0.36 7.89 -20.24
CA TYR A 41 1.71 7.93 -19.65
C TYR A 41 1.63 7.29 -18.27
N ALA A 42 2.01 6.02 -18.21
CA ALA A 42 1.79 5.18 -17.04
C ALA A 42 2.97 5.18 -16.08
N GLU A 43 4.17 4.92 -16.58
CA GLU A 43 5.37 4.79 -15.77
C GLU A 43 6.57 5.49 -16.42
N MET A 44 7.40 6.15 -15.63
CA MET A 44 8.73 6.61 -15.99
C MET A 44 9.76 5.75 -15.23
N TRP A 45 10.58 5.01 -15.96
CA TRP A 45 11.56 4.07 -15.41
C TRP A 45 12.94 4.70 -15.34
N ILE A 46 13.59 4.59 -14.19
CA ILE A 46 14.89 5.15 -13.90
C ILE A 46 15.80 4.05 -13.36
N GLY A 47 16.79 3.66 -14.14
CA GLY A 47 17.73 2.59 -13.81
C GLY A 47 18.21 1.81 -15.01
N THR A 48 18.64 0.58 -14.77
CA THR A 48 19.33 -0.29 -15.75
C THR A 48 18.46 -1.41 -16.29
N HIS A 49 17.17 -1.45 -15.89
CA HIS A 49 16.26 -2.56 -16.26
C HIS A 49 16.17 -2.74 -17.78
N PRO A 50 16.40 -3.95 -18.35
CA PRO A 50 16.53 -4.18 -19.79
C PRO A 50 15.29 -3.82 -20.61
N SER A 51 14.09 -3.85 -20.01
CA SER A 51 12.83 -3.49 -20.69
C SER A 51 12.59 -1.97 -20.80
N GLY A 52 13.46 -1.14 -20.19
CA GLY A 52 13.35 0.32 -20.19
C GLY A 52 14.59 0.96 -19.55
N PRO A 53 15.79 0.75 -20.12
CA PRO A 53 17.03 1.27 -19.53
C PRO A 53 17.14 2.77 -19.72
N SER A 54 17.70 3.45 -18.71
CA SER A 54 18.09 4.86 -18.83
C SER A 54 19.34 5.03 -19.68
N ARG A 55 19.40 6.15 -20.42
CA ARG A 55 20.57 6.57 -21.18
C ARG A 55 21.25 7.78 -20.54
N VAL A 56 22.55 7.80 -20.58
CA VAL A 56 23.33 8.98 -20.14
C VAL A 56 23.28 10.03 -21.22
N MET A 57 22.96 11.27 -20.87
CA MET A 57 22.95 12.39 -21.81
C MET A 57 24.37 12.91 -22.07
N ARG A 58 24.70 13.16 -23.33
CA ARG A 58 25.94 13.75 -23.78
C ARG A 58 25.64 14.89 -24.74
N ASP A 59 26.05 16.09 -24.40
CA ASP A 59 25.87 17.29 -25.22
C ASP A 59 24.42 17.52 -25.67
N GLY A 60 23.47 17.24 -24.76
CA GLY A 60 22.03 17.36 -25.02
C GLY A 60 21.41 16.21 -25.79
N CYS A 61 22.18 15.21 -26.22
CA CYS A 61 21.68 14.03 -26.96
C CYS A 61 21.76 12.74 -26.13
N PRO A 62 20.87 11.75 -26.39
CA PRO A 62 20.94 10.43 -25.77
C PRO A 62 22.26 9.70 -26.15
N GLY A 63 23.10 9.42 -25.16
CA GLY A 63 24.35 8.68 -25.29
C GLY A 63 24.22 7.20 -24.93
N PRO A 64 25.26 6.60 -24.29
CA PRO A 64 25.28 5.19 -23.93
C PRO A 64 24.19 4.84 -22.86
N LEU A 65 23.87 3.55 -22.75
CA LEU A 65 23.03 3.07 -21.66
C LEU A 65 23.74 3.26 -20.32
N LEU A 66 22.96 3.55 -19.27
CA LEU A 66 23.51 3.60 -17.91
C LEU A 66 24.21 2.30 -17.55
N LYS A 67 23.65 1.15 -17.96
CA LYS A 67 24.26 -0.18 -17.72
C LYS A 67 25.66 -0.29 -18.35
N GLU A 68 25.86 0.20 -19.58
CA GLU A 68 27.17 0.20 -20.24
C GLU A 68 28.20 1.03 -19.45
N ILE A 69 27.78 2.19 -18.91
CA ILE A 69 28.63 2.99 -18.04
C ILE A 69 29.00 2.27 -16.75
N LEU A 70 28.08 1.51 -16.16
CA LEU A 70 28.34 0.72 -14.95
C LEU A 70 29.30 -0.44 -15.23
N ASP A 71 29.14 -1.11 -16.38
CA ASP A 71 30.02 -2.20 -16.81
C ASP A 71 31.47 -1.74 -17.08
N ASP A 72 31.60 -0.60 -17.76
CA ASP A 72 32.91 0.00 -18.05
C ASP A 72 33.58 0.59 -16.80
N ASN A 73 32.78 0.99 -15.79
CA ASN A 73 33.25 1.69 -14.59
C ASN A 73 32.67 1.11 -13.31
N PRO A 74 32.89 -0.15 -12.96
CA PRO A 74 32.27 -0.80 -11.82
C PRO A 74 32.55 -0.14 -10.46
N HIS A 75 33.62 0.69 -10.36
CA HIS A 75 33.92 1.44 -9.15
C HIS A 75 32.85 2.48 -8.77
N VAL A 76 32.04 2.95 -9.73
CA VAL A 76 30.93 3.88 -9.46
C VAL A 76 29.81 3.27 -8.65
N LEU A 77 29.75 1.93 -8.55
CA LEU A 77 28.81 1.18 -7.72
C LEU A 77 29.21 1.15 -6.22
N GLY A 78 30.44 1.51 -5.89
CA GLY A 78 30.92 1.60 -4.51
C GLY A 78 30.75 0.28 -3.74
N ALA A 79 29.91 0.29 -2.71
CA ALA A 79 29.67 -0.86 -1.85
C ALA A 79 28.69 -1.91 -2.41
N ILE A 80 28.04 -1.65 -3.54
CA ILE A 80 27.12 -2.62 -4.16
C ILE A 80 27.87 -3.85 -4.66
N ARG A 81 27.33 -5.04 -4.36
CA ARG A 81 27.88 -6.34 -4.80
C ARG A 81 26.90 -7.13 -5.69
N TRP A 82 25.68 -6.65 -5.87
CA TRP A 82 24.64 -7.33 -6.62
C TRP A 82 24.90 -7.27 -8.13
N LYS A 83 25.26 -8.40 -8.74
CA LYS A 83 25.40 -8.59 -10.20
C LYS A 83 26.17 -7.45 -10.93
N ALA A 84 27.00 -6.66 -10.24
CA ALA A 84 27.63 -5.45 -10.75
C ALA A 84 26.63 -4.48 -11.42
N ASP A 85 25.48 -4.28 -10.77
CA ASP A 85 24.37 -3.46 -11.28
C ASP A 85 23.60 -2.80 -10.12
N LEU A 86 22.62 -1.96 -10.46
CA LEU A 86 21.67 -1.44 -9.47
C LEU A 86 20.72 -2.56 -9.01
N PRO A 87 20.58 -2.82 -7.69
CA PRO A 87 19.70 -3.87 -7.22
C PRO A 87 18.23 -3.51 -7.28
N PHE A 88 17.89 -2.30 -7.70
CA PHE A 88 16.54 -1.76 -7.74
C PHE A 88 16.21 -1.08 -9.07
N LEU A 89 14.91 -0.97 -9.33
CA LEU A 89 14.33 -0.09 -10.35
C LEU A 89 13.52 1.00 -9.65
N PHE A 90 13.80 2.26 -9.97
CA PHE A 90 13.05 3.42 -9.46
C PHE A 90 12.09 3.93 -10.53
N LYS A 91 10.86 4.29 -10.13
CA LYS A 91 9.81 4.71 -11.04
C LYS A 91 9.00 5.87 -10.51
N VAL A 92 8.46 6.67 -11.43
CA VAL A 92 7.29 7.51 -11.21
C VAL A 92 6.11 6.85 -11.92
N ILE A 93 4.98 6.70 -11.22
CA ILE A 93 3.80 6.00 -11.76
C ILE A 93 2.58 6.91 -11.66
N SER A 94 1.76 6.90 -12.72
CA SER A 94 0.55 7.73 -12.84
C SER A 94 -0.64 6.86 -13.24
N ILE A 95 -1.56 6.62 -12.30
CA ILE A 95 -2.58 5.59 -12.36
C ILE A 95 -3.96 6.21 -12.58
N SER A 96 -4.61 5.90 -13.69
CA SER A 96 -5.99 6.26 -14.01
C SER A 96 -6.96 5.09 -13.82
N LYS A 97 -6.53 3.87 -14.14
CA LYS A 97 -7.30 2.63 -14.06
C LYS A 97 -6.54 1.62 -13.20
N ALA A 98 -7.26 0.82 -12.40
CA ALA A 98 -6.66 -0.16 -11.52
C ALA A 98 -5.70 -1.12 -12.24
N LEU A 99 -4.55 -1.39 -11.63
CA LEU A 99 -3.63 -2.43 -12.05
C LEU A 99 -4.15 -3.80 -11.61
N SER A 100 -3.56 -4.87 -12.15
CA SER A 100 -3.91 -6.23 -11.71
C SER A 100 -3.66 -6.43 -10.23
N ILE A 101 -4.54 -7.19 -9.57
CA ILE A 101 -4.25 -7.73 -8.25
C ILE A 101 -3.22 -8.84 -8.44
N GLN A 102 -2.10 -8.74 -7.73
CA GLN A 102 -0.92 -9.57 -7.94
C GLN A 102 -0.16 -9.82 -6.65
N ALA A 103 0.75 -10.80 -6.68
CA ALA A 103 1.77 -11.03 -5.69
C ALA A 103 3.09 -11.37 -6.38
N HIS A 104 4.20 -11.25 -5.66
CA HIS A 104 5.54 -11.52 -6.17
C HIS A 104 6.19 -12.63 -5.35
N PRO A 105 6.84 -13.61 -5.99
CA PRO A 105 7.47 -14.72 -5.29
C PRO A 105 8.66 -14.26 -4.43
N ASP A 106 8.92 -14.97 -3.34
CA ASP A 106 10.18 -14.85 -2.60
C ASP A 106 11.38 -15.32 -3.46
N LYS A 107 12.60 -15.11 -2.97
CA LYS A 107 13.83 -15.41 -3.74
C LYS A 107 13.92 -16.90 -4.11
N ARG A 108 13.64 -17.80 -3.17
CA ARG A 108 13.72 -19.25 -3.39
C ARG A 108 12.69 -19.74 -4.39
N LEU A 109 11.47 -19.21 -4.27
CA LEU A 109 10.39 -19.52 -5.20
C LEU A 109 10.70 -18.97 -6.59
N ALA A 110 11.21 -17.75 -6.69
CA ALA A 110 11.61 -17.13 -7.96
C ALA A 110 12.68 -17.93 -8.70
N GLU A 111 13.73 -18.37 -7.99
CA GLU A 111 14.79 -19.24 -8.53
C GLU A 111 14.22 -20.55 -9.10
N ARG A 112 13.34 -21.22 -8.34
CA ARG A 112 12.69 -22.45 -8.79
C ARG A 112 11.79 -22.21 -10.01
N LEU A 113 10.94 -21.19 -9.96
CA LEU A 113 10.00 -20.88 -11.05
C LEU A 113 10.73 -20.49 -12.34
N HIS A 114 11.82 -19.74 -12.22
CA HIS A 114 12.65 -19.40 -13.37
C HIS A 114 13.33 -20.63 -13.98
N ALA A 115 13.85 -21.55 -13.15
CA ALA A 115 14.45 -22.78 -13.61
C ALA A 115 13.42 -23.72 -14.30
N GLU A 116 12.19 -23.82 -13.76
CA GLU A 116 11.14 -24.69 -14.27
C GLU A 116 10.41 -24.10 -15.50
N ARG A 117 10.17 -22.78 -15.52
CA ARG A 117 9.33 -22.09 -16.51
C ARG A 117 9.88 -20.71 -16.86
N PRO A 118 11.06 -20.59 -17.49
CA PRO A 118 11.71 -19.31 -17.82
C PRO A 118 10.94 -18.49 -18.86
N ASP A 119 10.05 -19.13 -19.62
CA ASP A 119 9.11 -18.48 -20.55
C ASP A 119 8.05 -17.63 -19.84
N VAL A 120 7.65 -17.99 -18.64
CA VAL A 120 6.65 -17.30 -17.79
C VAL A 120 7.32 -16.43 -16.74
N TYR A 121 8.27 -16.98 -15.99
CA TYR A 121 9.01 -16.33 -14.90
C TYR A 121 10.40 -15.95 -15.39
N LYS A 122 10.56 -14.66 -15.71
CA LYS A 122 11.65 -14.14 -16.56
C LYS A 122 13.01 -14.06 -15.89
N ASP A 123 13.04 -14.05 -14.57
CA ASP A 123 14.26 -13.93 -13.77
C ASP A 123 14.15 -14.70 -12.46
N ASP A 124 15.29 -14.87 -11.82
CA ASP A 124 15.49 -15.63 -10.58
C ASP A 124 15.32 -14.75 -9.33
N ASN A 125 14.82 -13.52 -9.47
CA ASN A 125 14.84 -12.56 -8.37
C ASN A 125 13.47 -12.38 -7.70
N HIS A 126 13.51 -12.04 -6.41
CA HIS A 126 12.35 -11.57 -5.67
C HIS A 126 11.95 -10.17 -6.09
N LYS A 127 10.75 -9.73 -5.68
CA LYS A 127 10.26 -8.40 -6.05
C LYS A 127 9.50 -7.72 -4.92
N PRO A 128 10.13 -7.42 -3.78
CA PRO A 128 9.55 -6.50 -2.83
C PRO A 128 9.45 -5.11 -3.46
N GLU A 129 8.42 -4.35 -3.06
CA GLU A 129 8.12 -3.02 -3.60
C GLU A 129 7.79 -2.05 -2.46
N MET A 130 8.15 -0.78 -2.64
CA MET A 130 7.73 0.30 -1.76
C MET A 130 7.22 1.47 -2.60
N ALA A 131 6.10 2.06 -2.17
CA ALA A 131 5.55 3.23 -2.81
C ALA A 131 5.48 4.42 -1.85
N VAL A 132 5.82 5.62 -2.36
CA VAL A 132 5.60 6.91 -1.70
C VAL A 132 4.62 7.71 -2.54
N THR A 133 3.53 8.18 -1.94
CA THR A 133 2.46 8.84 -2.68
C THR A 133 2.78 10.29 -3.03
N LEU A 134 2.53 10.67 -4.27
CA LEU A 134 2.66 12.04 -4.78
C LEU A 134 1.31 12.77 -4.83
N SER A 135 0.21 12.02 -4.92
CA SER A 135 -1.17 12.53 -4.86
C SER A 135 -2.01 11.67 -3.94
N GLU A 136 -3.31 12.00 -3.78
CA GLU A 136 -4.27 11.08 -3.15
C GLU A 136 -4.21 9.72 -3.87
N PHE A 137 -4.04 8.67 -3.10
CA PHE A 137 -3.80 7.31 -3.61
C PHE A 137 -4.81 6.31 -3.04
N GLU A 138 -5.24 5.39 -3.89
CA GLU A 138 -6.02 4.22 -3.50
C GLU A 138 -5.30 2.93 -3.96
N GLY A 139 -5.22 1.94 -3.07
CA GLY A 139 -4.62 0.64 -3.34
C GLY A 139 -5.24 -0.48 -2.52
N LEU A 140 -4.93 -1.72 -2.86
CA LEU A 140 -5.19 -2.90 -2.04
C LEU A 140 -3.86 -3.47 -1.57
N CYS A 141 -3.74 -3.86 -0.29
CA CYS A 141 -2.51 -4.43 0.23
C CYS A 141 -2.75 -5.38 1.40
N GLY A 142 -2.36 -6.64 1.24
CA GLY A 142 -2.49 -7.69 2.24
C GLY A 142 -3.92 -8.05 2.61
N PHE A 143 -4.10 -9.17 3.31
CA PHE A 143 -5.41 -9.59 3.76
C PHE A 143 -5.90 -8.74 4.95
N ARG A 144 -7.19 -8.41 4.93
CA ARG A 144 -7.87 -7.80 6.08
C ARG A 144 -7.72 -8.66 7.34
N PRO A 145 -7.88 -8.07 8.53
CA PRO A 145 -8.09 -8.84 9.75
C PRO A 145 -9.16 -9.92 9.56
N PHE A 146 -8.94 -11.12 10.10
CA PHE A 146 -9.80 -12.27 9.88
C PHE A 146 -11.29 -11.99 10.19
N TYR A 147 -11.56 -11.30 11.30
CA TYR A 147 -12.91 -10.94 11.71
C TYR A 147 -13.61 -9.98 10.73
N GLU A 148 -12.86 -9.13 10.00
CA GLU A 148 -13.43 -8.26 8.95
C GLU A 148 -13.83 -9.08 7.71
N ILE A 149 -13.02 -10.10 7.36
CA ILE A 149 -13.36 -11.03 6.28
C ILE A 149 -14.61 -11.83 6.64
N VAL A 150 -14.70 -12.30 7.89
CA VAL A 150 -15.90 -13.00 8.40
C VAL A 150 -17.13 -12.10 8.33
N TRP A 151 -17.00 -10.83 8.75
CA TRP A 151 -18.07 -9.84 8.60
C TRP A 151 -18.50 -9.65 7.15
N ASN A 152 -17.53 -9.54 6.23
CA ASN A 152 -17.84 -9.38 4.81
C ASN A 152 -18.53 -10.61 4.21
N LEU A 153 -18.19 -11.82 4.65
CA LEU A 153 -18.93 -13.04 4.27
C LEU A 153 -20.37 -13.00 4.75
N HIS A 154 -20.63 -12.38 5.92
CA HIS A 154 -22.00 -12.19 6.42
C HIS A 154 -22.74 -11.09 5.63
N ALA A 155 -22.12 -9.93 5.45
CA ALA A 155 -22.73 -8.74 4.85
C ALA A 155 -22.95 -8.84 3.33
N TYR A 156 -22.17 -9.70 2.65
CA TYR A 156 -22.17 -9.83 1.19
C TYR A 156 -22.49 -11.27 0.77
N PRO A 157 -23.79 -11.62 0.61
CA PRO A 157 -24.21 -12.96 0.17
C PRO A 157 -23.59 -13.35 -1.17
N GLU A 158 -23.30 -12.36 -2.05
CA GLU A 158 -22.63 -12.59 -3.32
C GLU A 158 -21.21 -13.17 -3.13
N LEU A 159 -20.44 -12.67 -2.16
CA LEU A 159 -19.14 -13.24 -1.81
C LEU A 159 -19.28 -14.65 -1.26
N ARG A 160 -20.23 -14.85 -0.37
CA ARG A 160 -20.53 -16.15 0.26
C ARG A 160 -20.89 -17.22 -0.76
N SER A 161 -21.67 -16.87 -1.79
CA SER A 161 -22.09 -17.78 -2.86
C SER A 161 -20.96 -18.23 -3.79
N MET A 162 -19.80 -17.57 -3.73
CA MET A 162 -18.62 -17.87 -4.56
C MET A 162 -17.61 -18.78 -3.87
N VAL A 163 -17.86 -19.17 -2.62
CA VAL A 163 -16.95 -20.01 -1.84
C VAL A 163 -17.62 -21.33 -1.46
N SER A 164 -16.81 -22.39 -1.32
CA SER A 164 -17.32 -23.71 -0.98
C SER A 164 -17.79 -23.78 0.48
N TYR A 165 -18.75 -24.63 0.74
CA TYR A 165 -19.23 -24.93 2.09
C TYR A 165 -18.09 -25.35 3.03
N SER A 166 -17.15 -26.20 2.54
CA SER A 166 -16.00 -26.63 3.34
C SER A 166 -15.08 -25.47 3.75
N ALA A 167 -14.96 -24.43 2.91
CA ALA A 167 -14.21 -23.23 3.22
C ALA A 167 -14.94 -22.36 4.27
N LEU A 168 -16.25 -22.19 4.13
CA LEU A 168 -17.08 -21.51 5.15
C LEU A 168 -17.01 -22.21 6.49
N LYS A 169 -17.13 -23.55 6.51
CA LYS A 169 -16.99 -24.35 7.73
C LYS A 169 -15.62 -24.16 8.39
N ALA A 170 -14.55 -24.14 7.62
CA ALA A 170 -13.21 -23.88 8.14
C ALA A 170 -13.09 -22.48 8.78
N VAL A 171 -13.66 -21.45 8.16
CA VAL A 171 -13.68 -20.08 8.69
C VAL A 171 -14.43 -20.03 10.02
N CYS A 172 -15.63 -20.63 10.09
CA CYS A 172 -16.45 -20.64 11.30
C CYS A 172 -15.81 -21.42 12.47
N SER A 173 -14.98 -22.44 12.17
CA SER A 173 -14.34 -23.28 13.19
C SER A 173 -12.91 -22.83 13.55
N ALA A 174 -12.38 -21.79 12.92
CA ALA A 174 -10.99 -21.33 13.15
C ALA A 174 -10.79 -20.76 14.57
N GLY A 175 -11.81 -20.12 15.16
CA GLY A 175 -11.71 -19.49 16.48
C GLY A 175 -10.63 -18.40 16.51
N ASP A 176 -9.93 -18.29 17.64
CA ASP A 176 -8.89 -17.27 17.89
C ASP A 176 -7.47 -17.74 17.56
N ASP A 177 -7.30 -18.96 17.07
CA ASP A 177 -6.01 -19.52 16.72
C ASP A 177 -5.55 -18.99 15.36
N VAL A 178 -4.44 -18.26 15.34
CA VAL A 178 -3.92 -17.59 14.15
C VAL A 178 -3.59 -18.57 13.02
N GLU A 179 -3.03 -19.75 13.34
CA GLU A 179 -2.67 -20.74 12.32
C GLU A 179 -3.91 -21.44 11.73
N ARG A 180 -4.94 -21.66 12.54
CA ARG A 180 -6.24 -22.12 12.05
C ARG A 180 -6.90 -21.07 11.17
N GLN A 181 -6.81 -19.79 11.55
CA GLN A 181 -7.31 -18.67 10.74
C GLN A 181 -6.58 -18.58 9.40
N ARG A 182 -5.24 -18.70 9.36
CA ARG A 182 -4.45 -18.76 8.12
C ARG A 182 -4.87 -19.92 7.23
N THR A 183 -5.00 -21.10 7.82
CA THR A 183 -5.45 -22.32 7.10
C THR A 183 -6.86 -22.14 6.54
N ALA A 184 -7.77 -21.57 7.32
CA ALA A 184 -9.14 -21.30 6.89
C ALA A 184 -9.17 -20.25 5.77
N LEU A 185 -8.38 -19.17 5.90
CA LEU A 185 -8.25 -18.14 4.87
C LEU A 185 -7.66 -18.69 3.58
N LYS A 186 -6.64 -19.55 3.64
CA LYS A 186 -6.09 -20.24 2.45
C LYS A 186 -7.17 -21.05 1.73
N LYS A 187 -7.99 -21.80 2.46
CA LYS A 187 -9.13 -22.55 1.89
C LYS A 187 -10.19 -21.63 1.29
N LEU A 188 -10.53 -20.56 2.01
CA LEU A 188 -11.50 -19.56 1.58
C LEU A 188 -11.05 -18.88 0.29
N PHE A 189 -9.86 -18.30 0.29
CA PHE A 189 -9.28 -17.60 -0.85
C PHE A 189 -9.09 -18.53 -2.04
N GLY A 190 -8.59 -19.73 -1.81
CA GLY A 190 -8.42 -20.75 -2.85
C GLY A 190 -9.75 -21.16 -3.50
N SER A 191 -10.82 -21.29 -2.71
CA SER A 191 -12.17 -21.55 -3.24
C SER A 191 -12.70 -20.36 -4.03
N PHE A 192 -12.50 -19.15 -3.52
CA PHE A 192 -12.93 -17.90 -4.15
C PHE A 192 -12.25 -17.65 -5.50
N VAL A 193 -10.92 -17.73 -5.59
CA VAL A 193 -10.19 -17.45 -6.84
C VAL A 193 -10.35 -18.55 -7.90
N LYS A 194 -10.80 -19.76 -7.49
CA LYS A 194 -11.12 -20.90 -8.36
C LYS A 194 -12.60 -20.99 -8.72
N CYS A 195 -13.42 -20.04 -8.26
CA CYS A 195 -14.86 -20.01 -8.54
C CYS A 195 -15.12 -19.99 -10.06
N ASP A 196 -16.19 -20.68 -10.49
CA ASP A 196 -16.60 -20.70 -11.89
C ASP A 196 -16.89 -19.31 -12.43
N LYS A 197 -16.43 -19.03 -13.64
CA LYS A 197 -16.53 -17.70 -14.27
C LYS A 197 -17.97 -17.21 -14.46
N ASN A 198 -18.92 -18.12 -14.67
CA ASN A 198 -20.33 -17.75 -14.84
C ASN A 198 -20.95 -17.39 -13.50
N VAL A 199 -20.60 -18.14 -12.44
CA VAL A 199 -20.99 -17.80 -11.06
C VAL A 199 -20.41 -16.42 -10.71
N VAL A 200 -19.12 -16.17 -10.95
CA VAL A 200 -18.48 -14.86 -10.71
C VAL A 200 -19.26 -13.75 -11.41
N ARG A 201 -19.55 -13.89 -12.70
CA ARG A 201 -20.29 -12.87 -13.48
C ARG A 201 -21.69 -12.60 -12.91
N THR A 202 -22.40 -13.66 -12.55
CA THR A 202 -23.74 -13.56 -11.95
C THR A 202 -23.70 -12.82 -10.61
N GLN A 203 -22.78 -13.22 -9.72
CA GLN A 203 -22.68 -12.62 -8.39
C GLN A 203 -22.20 -11.17 -8.45
N VAL A 204 -21.23 -10.85 -9.33
CA VAL A 204 -20.79 -9.49 -9.57
C VAL A 204 -21.93 -8.61 -10.10
N ALA A 205 -22.72 -9.09 -11.06
CA ALA A 205 -23.86 -8.35 -11.59
C ALA A 205 -24.93 -8.08 -10.51
N SER A 206 -25.24 -9.07 -9.68
CA SER A 206 -26.13 -8.93 -8.54
C SER A 206 -25.63 -7.86 -7.56
N LEU A 207 -24.38 -7.99 -7.11
CA LEU A 207 -23.73 -7.05 -6.21
C LEU A 207 -23.76 -5.61 -6.74
N VAL A 208 -23.30 -5.39 -7.95
CA VAL A 208 -23.23 -4.04 -8.56
C VAL A 208 -24.63 -3.42 -8.67
N THR A 209 -25.64 -4.20 -9.04
CA THR A 209 -27.03 -3.74 -9.11
C THR A 209 -27.53 -3.32 -7.72
N ARG A 210 -27.29 -4.13 -6.70
CA ARG A 210 -27.62 -3.84 -5.31
C ARG A 210 -26.93 -2.58 -4.79
N LEU A 211 -25.63 -2.43 -5.04
CA LEU A 211 -24.84 -1.28 -4.60
C LEU A 211 -25.29 0.01 -5.28
N LYS A 212 -25.53 0.00 -6.60
CA LYS A 212 -26.05 1.16 -7.34
C LYS A 212 -27.43 1.58 -6.84
N LYS A 213 -28.33 0.61 -6.53
CA LYS A 213 -29.65 0.90 -5.93
C LYS A 213 -29.49 1.55 -4.55
N LYS A 214 -28.61 1.01 -3.69
CA LYS A 214 -28.31 1.58 -2.36
C LYS A 214 -27.79 3.02 -2.49
N ALA A 215 -26.82 3.27 -3.37
CA ALA A 215 -26.25 4.60 -3.60
C ALA A 215 -27.32 5.60 -4.05
N LYS A 216 -28.23 5.21 -4.95
CA LYS A 216 -29.34 6.06 -5.40
C LYS A 216 -30.28 6.41 -4.26
N LEU A 217 -30.68 5.42 -3.44
CA LEU A 217 -31.55 5.65 -2.28
C LEU A 217 -30.93 6.62 -1.26
N ILE A 218 -29.60 6.56 -1.07
CA ILE A 218 -28.88 7.49 -0.19
C ILE A 218 -28.87 8.90 -0.79
N ALA A 219 -28.61 9.02 -2.10
CA ALA A 219 -28.62 10.30 -2.81
C ALA A 219 -30.01 10.95 -2.78
N ASP A 220 -31.07 10.17 -2.99
CA ASP A 220 -32.46 10.65 -2.99
C ASP A 220 -32.94 11.10 -1.58
N ARG A 221 -32.33 10.56 -0.51
CA ARG A 221 -32.62 10.94 0.89
C ARG A 221 -31.84 12.17 1.36
N ARG A 222 -30.81 12.61 0.65
CA ARG A 222 -30.11 13.86 0.97
C ARG A 222 -31.06 15.02 0.67
N PRO A 223 -31.31 15.96 1.63
CA PRO A 223 -32.06 17.15 1.32
C PRO A 223 -31.38 17.86 0.15
N THR A 224 -32.17 18.19 -0.87
CA THR A 224 -31.71 19.01 -2.00
C THR A 224 -31.16 20.30 -1.41
N PRO A 225 -29.90 20.68 -1.69
CA PRO A 225 -29.41 21.97 -1.24
C PRO A 225 -30.37 23.05 -1.76
N PRO A 226 -30.72 24.06 -0.94
CA PRO A 226 -31.64 25.08 -1.37
C PRO A 226 -31.13 25.73 -2.67
N ARG A 227 -32.02 25.90 -3.64
CA ARG A 227 -31.69 26.50 -4.96
C ARG A 227 -31.09 27.90 -4.83
N ASN A 228 -31.29 28.55 -3.68
CA ASN A 228 -30.64 29.79 -3.31
C ASN A 228 -29.84 29.57 -2.03
N PRO A 229 -28.48 29.62 -2.06
CA PRO A 229 -27.63 29.46 -0.88
C PRO A 229 -27.90 30.49 0.21
N GLU A 230 -28.39 31.68 -0.16
CA GLU A 230 -28.70 32.76 0.78
C GLU A 230 -29.98 32.52 1.61
N ALA A 231 -30.84 31.59 1.17
CA ALA A 231 -32.05 31.20 1.90
C ALA A 231 -31.82 30.07 2.91
N ALA A 232 -30.59 29.52 3.00
CA ALA A 232 -30.27 28.44 3.92
C ALA A 232 -30.11 28.93 5.37
N PRO A 233 -30.56 28.20 6.38
CA PRO A 233 -30.24 28.50 7.78
C PRO A 233 -28.72 28.57 8.01
N GLU A 234 -28.29 29.44 8.91
CA GLU A 234 -26.86 29.75 9.17
C GLU A 234 -25.95 28.51 9.34
N PRO A 235 -26.35 27.44 10.06
CA PRO A 235 -25.53 26.21 10.15
C PRO A 235 -25.32 25.51 8.80
N LEU A 236 -26.31 25.56 7.91
CA LEU A 236 -26.24 24.98 6.58
C LEU A 236 -25.37 25.81 5.62
N ARG A 237 -25.35 27.13 5.75
CA ARG A 237 -24.47 28.03 4.99
C ARG A 237 -23.01 27.81 5.32
N GLN A 238 -22.67 27.59 6.59
CA GLN A 238 -21.30 27.26 7.02
C GLN A 238 -20.83 25.91 6.48
N MET A 239 -21.69 24.90 6.44
CA MET A 239 -21.38 23.61 5.82
C MET A 239 -21.20 23.71 4.30
N ILE A 240 -22.03 24.45 3.60
CA ILE A 240 -21.91 24.63 2.14
C ILE A 240 -20.63 25.41 1.79
N SER A 241 -20.27 26.42 2.54
CA SER A 241 -19.02 27.19 2.38
C SER A 241 -17.78 26.35 2.61
N ALA A 242 -17.80 25.44 3.59
CA ALA A 242 -16.72 24.52 3.88
C ALA A 242 -16.51 23.46 2.76
N TYR A 243 -17.58 23.11 2.04
CA TYR A 243 -17.52 22.11 0.95
C TYR A 243 -17.22 22.70 -0.43
N SER A 244 -17.54 23.98 -0.67
CA SER A 244 -17.42 24.60 -2.00
C SER A 244 -16.04 25.18 -2.33
N GLY A 245 -15.13 25.31 -1.35
CA GLY A 245 -13.74 25.75 -1.61
C GLY A 245 -13.59 27.11 -2.31
N THR A 246 -14.66 27.92 -2.41
CA THR A 246 -14.62 29.24 -3.04
C THR A 246 -14.31 30.30 -1.99
N SER A 247 -13.03 30.67 -1.92
CA SER A 247 -12.65 31.94 -1.27
C SER A 247 -13.19 33.09 -2.11
N THR A 248 -14.33 33.65 -1.72
CA THR A 248 -14.73 34.96 -2.21
C THR A 248 -13.85 36.01 -1.53
N SER A 249 -12.90 36.56 -2.27
CA SER A 249 -12.20 37.78 -1.89
C SER A 249 -13.21 38.92 -1.88
N ALA A 250 -13.67 39.31 -0.70
CA ALA A 250 -14.47 40.48 -0.53
C ALA A 250 -13.58 41.72 -0.71
N SER A 251 -13.75 42.41 -1.83
CA SER A 251 -13.23 43.76 -2.06
C SER A 251 -14.04 44.73 -1.21
N THR A 252 -13.54 45.11 -0.06
CA THR A 252 -14.08 46.22 0.71
C THR A 252 -13.47 47.52 0.21
N ASN A 253 -14.24 48.28 -0.53
CA ASN A 253 -13.99 49.70 -0.72
C ASN A 253 -14.15 50.42 0.63
N VAL A 254 -13.03 50.90 1.20
CA VAL A 254 -13.06 51.80 2.36
C VAL A 254 -13.01 53.22 1.84
N ALA A 255 -14.11 53.94 2.00
CA ALA A 255 -14.13 55.39 1.90
C ALA A 255 -13.54 55.99 3.19
N ASN A 256 -12.59 56.90 3.00
CA ASN A 256 -11.98 57.74 4.03
C ASN A 256 -13.03 58.56 4.77
N ASN A 257 -12.97 58.58 6.10
CA ASN A 257 -13.15 59.81 6.89
C ASN A 257 -12.42 59.68 8.23
N GLY A 258 -11.69 60.73 8.55
CA GLY A 258 -10.68 60.82 9.56
C GLY A 258 -11.16 61.16 10.98
N GLU A 259 -10.12 61.40 11.81
CA GLU A 259 -10.06 61.96 13.20
C GLU A 259 -9.94 60.85 14.27
N GLY A 260 -8.79 60.73 14.92
CA GLY A 260 -8.20 61.56 15.92
C GLY A 260 -7.91 60.76 17.19
N SER A 261 -6.69 60.90 17.69
CA SER A 261 -6.22 60.78 19.10
C SER A 261 -5.95 59.38 19.70
N SER A 262 -4.72 59.07 19.89
CA SER A 262 -3.79 59.17 21.04
C SER A 262 -3.75 58.03 22.05
N LEU A 263 -2.51 57.49 22.20
CA LEU A 263 -1.83 57.07 23.45
C LEU A 263 -2.46 55.91 24.27
N THR A 264 -1.79 54.84 24.64
CA THR A 264 -0.54 54.64 25.39
C THR A 264 -0.30 53.14 25.73
N ARG A 265 0.97 52.76 25.67
CA ARG A 265 1.70 51.85 26.58
C ARG A 265 1.30 50.40 26.85
N ASN A 266 2.26 49.57 26.52
CA ASN A 266 2.61 48.29 27.17
C ASN A 266 2.77 48.45 28.71
N PRO A 267 2.63 47.38 29.48
CA PRO A 267 3.83 46.85 30.07
C PRO A 267 3.97 45.28 30.08
N SER A 268 5.18 44.90 29.99
CA SER A 268 5.79 43.62 30.35
C SER A 268 5.71 43.30 31.86
N MET A 269 5.60 42.03 32.23
CA MET A 269 6.12 41.41 33.49
C MET A 269 6.19 39.91 33.28
N HIS A 270 7.30 39.33 33.24
CA HIS A 270 8.26 38.73 34.20
C HIS A 270 7.71 37.63 35.13
N LEU A 271 8.34 36.44 34.96
CA LEU A 271 8.88 35.48 35.94
C LEU A 271 7.95 34.76 36.91
N GLY A 272 8.13 33.47 36.93
CA GLY A 272 7.81 32.59 38.05
C GLY A 272 8.05 31.13 37.70
N GLY A 273 9.28 30.64 37.98
CA GLY A 273 9.62 29.23 37.88
C GLY A 273 9.11 28.44 39.07
N PHE A 274 8.83 27.17 38.88
CA PHE A 274 8.88 26.15 39.92
C PHE A 274 9.44 24.84 39.37
N VAL A 275 10.46 24.38 40.00
CA VAL A 275 11.15 23.10 39.90
C VAL A 275 10.42 22.08 40.77
N ASN A 276 10.24 20.86 40.26
CA ASN A 276 10.24 19.57 40.93
C ASN A 276 9.78 18.52 39.93
N GLY A 277 10.53 17.50 39.53
CA GLY A 277 11.15 16.49 40.39
C GLY A 277 10.25 15.27 40.38
N GLY A 278 10.46 14.34 39.44
CA GLY A 278 9.75 13.06 39.39
C GLY A 278 10.38 12.13 38.37
N GLY A 279 11.34 11.33 38.84
CA GLY A 279 12.05 10.35 38.04
C GLY A 279 11.14 9.22 37.54
N PHE A 280 11.30 8.86 36.27
CA PHE A 280 10.78 7.61 35.73
C PHE A 280 11.92 6.61 35.53
N SER A 281 11.81 5.50 36.23
CA SER A 281 12.69 4.34 36.19
C SER A 281 12.58 3.62 34.86
N LYS A 282 13.70 3.26 34.26
CA LYS A 282 13.82 2.34 33.11
C LYS A 282 13.40 0.92 33.51
N PRO A 283 12.70 0.17 32.69
CA PRO A 283 12.57 -1.28 32.90
C PRO A 283 13.81 -1.99 32.33
N THR A 284 14.33 -2.88 33.13
CA THR A 284 15.47 -3.77 32.92
C THR A 284 15.15 -4.83 31.87
N LEU A 285 16.07 -5.02 30.93
CA LEU A 285 16.07 -6.11 29.93
C LEU A 285 16.29 -7.45 30.67
N GLY A 286 15.35 -8.38 30.49
CA GLY A 286 15.49 -9.77 30.89
C GLY A 286 16.25 -10.56 29.81
N THR A 287 17.26 -11.26 30.25
CA THR A 287 18.19 -12.12 29.54
C THR A 287 17.47 -13.23 28.74
N MET A 288 17.64 -13.29 27.43
CA MET A 288 17.30 -14.46 26.61
C MET A 288 18.51 -15.38 26.50
N MET A 289 18.30 -16.63 26.91
CA MET A 289 19.27 -17.72 26.76
C MET A 289 19.38 -18.14 25.30
N SER A 290 20.62 -18.28 24.86
CA SER A 290 21.04 -18.91 23.61
C SER A 290 20.78 -20.42 23.64
N VAL A 291 20.31 -20.98 22.54
CA VAL A 291 20.33 -22.41 22.27
C VAL A 291 21.19 -22.67 21.05
N ASP A 292 22.28 -23.40 21.27
CA ASP A 292 23.23 -23.83 20.26
C ASP A 292 22.68 -24.93 19.35
N SER A 293 23.06 -24.85 18.11
CA SER A 293 22.85 -25.86 17.06
C SER A 293 24.04 -26.83 17.02
N SER A 294 23.82 -28.12 17.28
CA SER A 294 24.59 -29.17 16.61
C SER A 294 24.03 -30.58 16.90
N GLY A 295 23.89 -31.41 15.87
CA GLY A 295 24.14 -32.86 15.97
C GLY A 295 22.98 -33.81 15.72
N SER A 296 22.90 -34.30 14.48
CA SER A 296 22.72 -35.70 14.02
C SER A 296 21.63 -36.63 14.58
N LEU A 297 20.92 -37.18 13.63
CA LEU A 297 20.25 -38.50 13.46
C LEU A 297 20.51 -39.58 14.52
N SER A 298 19.44 -40.20 15.03
CA SER A 298 19.20 -41.65 14.92
C SER A 298 17.89 -42.11 15.56
N ASP A 299 17.32 -43.12 14.98
CA ASP A 299 16.11 -43.90 15.27
C ASP A 299 15.97 -44.46 16.70
N TYR A 300 14.75 -44.75 17.04
CA TYR A 300 14.12 -45.91 17.69
C TYR A 300 13.02 -45.53 18.71
N GLY A 301 11.82 -45.87 18.42
CA GLY A 301 11.06 -46.99 18.97
C GLY A 301 10.48 -46.84 20.38
N GLY A 302 9.17 -46.78 20.44
CA GLY A 302 8.42 -47.66 21.33
C GLY A 302 8.07 -47.22 22.76
N SER A 303 6.80 -47.27 22.97
CA SER A 303 6.13 -47.85 24.15
C SER A 303 5.42 -46.94 25.16
N ARG A 304 4.18 -47.27 25.31
CA ARG A 304 3.18 -46.88 26.31
C ARG A 304 3.71 -46.86 27.74
N ASN A 305 3.19 -45.92 28.56
CA ASN A 305 2.44 -46.33 29.76
C ASN A 305 1.77 -45.15 30.47
N SER A 306 0.56 -45.41 30.87
CA SER A 306 -0.30 -44.78 31.85
C SER A 306 0.34 -44.57 33.20
N PHE A 307 -0.01 -43.45 33.91
CA PHE A 307 -0.38 -43.55 35.34
C PHE A 307 -1.11 -42.28 35.83
N SER A 308 -2.02 -42.47 36.60
CA SER A 308 -3.11 -42.01 37.39
C SER A 308 -2.78 -40.94 38.44
N ARG A 309 -3.76 -40.02 38.60
CA ARG A 309 -4.27 -39.36 39.82
C ARG A 309 -3.28 -38.84 40.90
N ASN A 310 -3.40 -37.55 41.25
CA ASN A 310 -4.13 -37.17 42.48
C ASN A 310 -4.32 -35.64 42.61
N SER A 311 -5.46 -35.33 43.18
CA SER A 311 -6.10 -34.07 43.56
C SER A 311 -5.37 -33.30 44.68
N ILE A 312 -5.69 -32.00 44.73
CA ILE A 312 -5.96 -31.08 45.86
C ILE A 312 -5.59 -29.67 45.34
N GLY A 313 -6.37 -28.64 45.30
CA GLY A 313 -7.41 -28.07 46.05
C GLY A 313 -7.39 -26.55 45.91
N ASN A 314 -8.50 -25.94 45.67
CA ASN A 314 -8.96 -24.58 45.94
C ASN A 314 -8.11 -23.33 45.61
N GLY A 315 -8.67 -22.50 44.72
CA GLY A 315 -8.33 -21.10 44.57
C GLY A 315 -9.21 -20.46 43.45
N SER A 316 -10.29 -19.85 43.86
CA SER A 316 -11.30 -19.19 43.04
C SER A 316 -10.73 -18.03 42.19
N GLY A 317 -10.82 -18.15 40.89
CA GLY A 317 -10.61 -17.06 39.93
C GLY A 317 -11.36 -17.37 38.67
N HIS A 318 -12.58 -16.85 38.51
CA HIS A 318 -13.41 -17.03 37.35
C HIS A 318 -12.73 -16.39 36.10
N ARG A 319 -12.08 -17.21 35.28
CA ARG A 319 -11.88 -16.93 33.85
C ARG A 319 -13.09 -17.49 33.10
N PRO A 320 -13.77 -16.73 32.27
CA PRO A 320 -14.80 -17.29 31.41
C PRO A 320 -14.10 -18.13 30.32
N THR A 321 -14.19 -19.45 30.46
CA THR A 321 -13.86 -20.42 29.42
C THR A 321 -14.90 -20.29 28.32
N ILE A 322 -14.47 -19.90 27.12
CA ILE A 322 -15.26 -19.98 25.91
C ILE A 322 -15.57 -21.46 25.68
N ARG A 323 -16.84 -21.83 25.78
CA ARG A 323 -17.31 -23.19 25.50
C ARG A 323 -17.02 -23.52 24.04
N SER A 324 -16.35 -24.64 23.82
CA SER A 324 -16.12 -25.25 22.52
C SER A 324 -17.42 -25.31 21.71
N PHE A 325 -17.34 -24.93 20.47
CA PHE A 325 -18.39 -25.03 19.47
C PHE A 325 -18.89 -26.49 19.37
N ASP A 326 -20.20 -26.72 19.50
CA ASP A 326 -20.78 -28.07 19.45
C ASP A 326 -20.85 -28.55 17.99
N ALA A 327 -19.91 -29.43 17.62
CA ALA A 327 -19.81 -30.00 16.27
C ALA A 327 -21.07 -30.77 15.85
N ARG A 328 -21.91 -31.21 16.78
CA ARG A 328 -23.13 -31.98 16.49
C ARG A 328 -24.24 -31.19 15.82
N LYS A 329 -24.19 -29.85 15.87
CA LYS A 329 -25.12 -29.00 15.10
C LYS A 329 -24.81 -28.96 13.59
N PHE A 330 -23.66 -29.48 13.16
CA PHE A 330 -23.22 -29.45 11.77
C PHE A 330 -23.70 -30.65 10.94
N GLU A 331 -23.95 -31.80 11.55
CA GLU A 331 -24.40 -32.99 10.82
C GLU A 331 -25.80 -32.79 10.20
N ASN A 332 -26.67 -32.01 10.85
CA ASN A 332 -28.00 -31.66 10.31
C ASN A 332 -27.97 -30.60 9.18
N ILE A 333 -26.85 -29.85 9.04
CA ILE A 333 -26.71 -28.78 8.03
C ILE A 333 -26.30 -29.36 6.68
N GLU A 334 -25.57 -30.47 6.66
CA GLU A 334 -25.15 -31.15 5.44
C GLU A 334 -26.32 -31.76 4.66
N GLU A 335 -27.32 -32.31 5.38
CA GLU A 335 -28.59 -32.77 4.82
C GLU A 335 -29.46 -31.62 4.31
N ALA A 336 -29.55 -30.51 5.06
CA ALA A 336 -30.30 -29.32 4.66
C ALA A 336 -29.69 -28.59 3.46
N ALA A 337 -28.33 -28.57 3.33
CA ALA A 337 -27.64 -28.01 2.17
C ALA A 337 -27.84 -28.82 0.88
N GLN A 338 -27.96 -30.16 1.00
CA GLN A 338 -28.30 -31.05 -0.12
C GLN A 338 -29.76 -30.92 -0.55
N GLU A 339 -30.68 -30.68 0.40
CA GLU A 339 -32.07 -30.42 0.12
C GLU A 339 -32.29 -29.03 -0.50
N SER A 340 -31.59 -27.99 -0.04
CA SER A 340 -31.61 -26.65 -0.63
C SER A 340 -31.06 -26.63 -2.06
N ALA A 341 -30.00 -27.40 -2.37
CA ALA A 341 -29.48 -27.53 -3.73
C ALA A 341 -30.49 -28.23 -4.69
N ARG A 342 -31.37 -29.09 -4.17
CA ARG A 342 -32.50 -29.69 -4.92
C ARG A 342 -33.70 -28.74 -5.06
N GLY A 343 -33.89 -27.80 -4.12
CA GLY A 343 -35.01 -26.83 -4.11
C GLY A 343 -34.84 -25.65 -5.06
N VAL A 344 -33.60 -25.31 -5.47
CA VAL A 344 -33.32 -24.23 -6.45
C VAL A 344 -33.82 -24.58 -7.87
N ALA A 345 -34.14 -25.84 -8.13
CA ALA A 345 -34.76 -26.27 -9.39
C ALA A 345 -36.28 -25.99 -9.48
N ASN A 346 -36.94 -25.67 -8.35
CA ASN A 346 -38.39 -25.39 -8.32
C ASN A 346 -38.62 -24.09 -7.53
N GLY A 347 -38.89 -23.01 -8.24
CA GLY A 347 -39.13 -21.67 -7.69
C GLY A 347 -40.12 -21.66 -6.55
N ALA A 348 -39.66 -21.38 -5.34
CA ALA A 348 -40.46 -21.04 -4.19
C ALA A 348 -39.67 -20.18 -3.19
N ALA A 349 -40.30 -19.09 -2.87
CA ALA A 349 -40.28 -18.22 -1.68
C ALA A 349 -39.12 -18.30 -0.67
N ASP A 350 -38.66 -17.13 -0.29
CA ASP A 350 -37.84 -16.71 0.85
C ASP A 350 -37.85 -17.63 2.07
N THR A 351 -37.04 -18.69 2.04
CA THR A 351 -36.63 -19.39 3.26
C THR A 351 -35.19 -18.95 3.54
N VAL A 352 -34.99 -18.26 4.67
CA VAL A 352 -33.68 -17.96 5.24
C VAL A 352 -32.91 -19.29 5.31
N SER A 353 -31.81 -19.42 4.54
CA SER A 353 -31.03 -20.66 4.55
C SER A 353 -30.35 -20.83 5.92
N ASP A 354 -30.16 -22.06 6.39
CA ASP A 354 -29.41 -22.33 7.64
C ASP A 354 -28.01 -21.73 7.63
N ALA A 355 -27.42 -21.50 6.46
CA ALA A 355 -26.18 -20.75 6.30
C ALA A 355 -26.35 -19.25 6.69
N ASP A 356 -27.53 -18.67 6.52
CA ASP A 356 -27.81 -17.29 6.91
C ASP A 356 -28.04 -17.16 8.42
N VAL A 357 -28.64 -18.18 9.04
CA VAL A 357 -28.78 -18.26 10.52
C VAL A 357 -27.40 -18.47 11.17
N PHE A 358 -26.51 -19.21 10.52
CA PHE A 358 -25.17 -19.54 11.02
C PHE A 358 -24.22 -18.34 11.09
N MET A 359 -24.40 -17.36 10.23
CA MET A 359 -23.63 -16.10 10.18
C MET A 359 -24.37 -14.96 10.91
N SER A 360 -25.21 -15.27 11.89
CA SER A 360 -25.98 -14.28 12.64
C SER A 360 -25.07 -13.33 13.47
N GLU A 361 -25.56 -12.11 13.75
CA GLU A 361 -24.91 -11.12 14.61
C GLU A 361 -24.48 -11.70 15.97
N GLU A 362 -25.18 -12.69 16.47
CA GLU A 362 -24.88 -13.37 17.72
C GLU A 362 -23.57 -14.18 17.66
N ILE A 363 -23.29 -14.84 16.52
CA ILE A 363 -22.06 -15.60 16.32
C ILE A 363 -20.89 -14.65 16.11
N PHE A 364 -21.08 -13.58 15.35
CA PHE A 364 -20.08 -12.53 15.16
C PHE A 364 -19.74 -11.82 16.48
N GLY A 365 -20.74 -11.46 17.29
CA GLY A 365 -20.55 -10.85 18.60
C GLY A 365 -19.83 -11.75 19.60
N LYS A 366 -19.99 -13.08 19.51
CA LYS A 366 -19.29 -14.07 20.35
C LYS A 366 -17.84 -14.29 19.94
N ALA A 367 -17.50 -14.06 18.68
CA ALA A 367 -16.13 -14.19 18.17
C ALA A 367 -15.25 -12.96 18.46
N PHE A 368 -15.84 -11.87 18.98
CA PHE A 368 -15.12 -10.62 19.17
C PHE A 368 -14.62 -10.43 20.62
N ARG A 369 -13.29 -10.30 20.79
CA ARG A 369 -12.61 -10.13 22.08
C ARG A 369 -12.82 -8.75 22.71
N GLY A 370 -13.81 -8.20 22.90
CA GLY A 370 -13.93 -6.85 23.51
C GLY A 370 -15.30 -6.63 24.15
N GLY A 371 -16.13 -7.64 24.09
CA GLY A 371 -17.50 -7.54 24.55
C GLY A 371 -18.40 -6.67 23.64
N PRO A 372 -19.68 -6.52 24.01
CA PRO A 372 -20.69 -5.89 23.14
C PRO A 372 -20.40 -4.45 22.71
N LYS A 373 -19.77 -3.63 23.55
CA LYS A 373 -19.43 -2.24 23.20
C LYS A 373 -18.32 -2.14 22.14
N ALA A 374 -17.30 -3.00 22.25
CA ALA A 374 -16.22 -3.02 21.26
C ALA A 374 -16.70 -3.62 19.94
N ALA A 375 -17.57 -4.63 19.97
CA ALA A 375 -18.23 -5.17 18.78
C ALA A 375 -19.09 -4.09 18.10
N ALA A 376 -19.90 -3.34 18.83
CA ALA A 376 -20.71 -2.26 18.27
C ALA A 376 -19.85 -1.13 17.66
N GLY A 377 -18.74 -0.77 18.31
CA GLY A 377 -17.78 0.20 17.79
C GLY A 377 -17.11 -0.28 16.51
N LEU A 378 -16.75 -1.55 16.40
CA LEU A 378 -16.20 -2.17 15.20
C LEU A 378 -17.23 -2.18 14.06
N VAL A 379 -18.46 -2.63 14.33
CA VAL A 379 -19.54 -2.64 13.34
C VAL A 379 -19.77 -1.23 12.80
N ALA A 380 -19.88 -0.21 13.66
CA ALA A 380 -20.05 1.17 13.23
C ALA A 380 -18.86 1.72 12.43
N ARG A 381 -17.64 1.24 12.69
CA ARG A 381 -16.46 1.54 11.88
C ARG A 381 -16.54 0.87 10.51
N LEU A 382 -16.80 -0.42 10.47
CA LEU A 382 -16.91 -1.20 9.24
C LEU A 382 -18.05 -0.70 8.34
N GLU A 383 -19.17 -0.30 8.91
CA GLU A 383 -20.28 0.30 8.15
C GLU A 383 -19.89 1.64 7.49
N ARG A 384 -19.04 2.44 8.13
CA ARG A 384 -18.50 3.68 7.54
C ARG A 384 -17.47 3.40 6.46
N GLU A 385 -16.53 2.51 6.72
CA GLU A 385 -15.51 2.09 5.76
C GLU A 385 -16.12 1.37 4.56
N ASP A 386 -17.25 0.68 4.76
CA ASP A 386 -17.98 -0.04 3.72
C ASP A 386 -18.44 0.89 2.57
N VAL A 387 -18.70 2.16 2.83
CA VAL A 387 -19.05 3.13 1.78
C VAL A 387 -17.91 3.31 0.77
N ASP A 388 -16.68 3.44 1.24
CA ASP A 388 -15.51 3.58 0.37
C ASP A 388 -15.20 2.27 -0.39
N VAL A 389 -15.30 1.14 0.30
CA VAL A 389 -15.19 -0.19 -0.33
C VAL A 389 -16.26 -0.37 -1.41
N GLN A 390 -17.52 -0.01 -1.15
CA GLN A 390 -18.61 -0.10 -2.12
C GLN A 390 -18.36 0.82 -3.32
N ARG A 391 -17.89 2.05 -3.10
CA ARG A 391 -17.51 2.99 -4.16
C ARG A 391 -16.42 2.41 -5.06
N VAL A 392 -15.36 1.83 -4.47
CA VAL A 392 -14.29 1.17 -5.20
C VAL A 392 -14.82 -0.01 -6.01
N MET A 393 -15.64 -0.90 -5.44
CA MET A 393 -16.23 -2.03 -6.15
C MET A 393 -17.07 -1.60 -7.35
N VAL A 394 -17.89 -0.55 -7.21
CA VAL A 394 -18.69 0.00 -8.33
C VAL A 394 -17.79 0.55 -9.43
N ARG A 395 -16.71 1.28 -9.08
CA ARG A 395 -15.73 1.77 -10.07
C ARG A 395 -15.03 0.60 -10.77
N LEU A 396 -14.49 -0.36 -10.03
CA LEU A 396 -13.84 -1.55 -10.61
C LEU A 396 -14.78 -2.32 -11.54
N SER A 397 -16.09 -2.33 -11.28
CA SER A 397 -17.07 -2.98 -12.17
C SER A 397 -17.19 -2.29 -13.52
N THR A 398 -16.87 -1.00 -13.60
CA THR A 398 -16.84 -0.24 -14.86
C THR A 398 -15.51 -0.48 -15.59
N GLU A 399 -14.41 -0.57 -14.85
CA GLU A 399 -13.07 -0.78 -15.39
C GLU A 399 -12.85 -2.23 -15.87
N TYR A 400 -13.39 -3.21 -15.14
CA TYR A 400 -13.24 -4.66 -15.37
C TYR A 400 -14.58 -5.39 -15.23
N PRO A 401 -15.52 -5.26 -16.20
CA PRO A 401 -16.86 -5.85 -16.08
C PRO A 401 -16.81 -7.37 -15.86
N GLY A 402 -17.44 -7.84 -14.78
CA GLY A 402 -17.54 -9.27 -14.46
C GLY A 402 -16.26 -9.93 -13.96
N ASP A 403 -15.21 -9.15 -13.61
CA ASP A 403 -13.97 -9.69 -13.04
C ASP A 403 -14.12 -9.98 -11.54
N LEU A 404 -13.50 -11.05 -11.09
CA LEU A 404 -13.44 -11.47 -9.69
C LEU A 404 -12.87 -10.38 -8.76
N GLY A 405 -11.92 -9.60 -9.25
CA GLY A 405 -11.24 -8.55 -8.51
C GLY A 405 -12.15 -7.46 -7.96
N ILE A 406 -13.39 -7.36 -8.49
CA ILE A 406 -14.40 -6.42 -7.99
C ILE A 406 -14.76 -6.72 -6.52
N LEU A 407 -14.71 -8.00 -6.10
CA LEU A 407 -14.98 -8.41 -4.72
C LEU A 407 -13.72 -8.47 -3.84
N MET A 408 -12.52 -8.35 -4.40
CA MET A 408 -11.27 -8.40 -3.62
C MET A 408 -11.16 -7.35 -2.50
N PRO A 409 -11.72 -6.13 -2.62
CA PRO A 409 -11.74 -5.17 -1.51
C PRO A 409 -12.47 -5.67 -0.25
N LEU A 410 -13.26 -6.76 -0.35
CA LEU A 410 -13.88 -7.43 0.79
C LEU A 410 -12.92 -8.36 1.54
N MET A 411 -11.82 -8.76 0.91
CA MET A 411 -10.81 -9.67 1.47
C MET A 411 -9.46 -8.98 1.73
N LEU A 412 -9.13 -7.96 0.94
CA LEU A 412 -7.88 -7.19 1.05
C LEU A 412 -8.14 -5.83 1.68
N ASN A 413 -7.12 -5.31 2.38
CA ASN A 413 -7.20 -3.96 2.95
C ASN A 413 -7.28 -2.92 1.83
N LEU A 414 -8.22 -1.99 1.94
CA LEU A 414 -8.28 -0.80 1.10
C LEU A 414 -7.39 0.28 1.74
N LEU A 415 -6.33 0.64 1.04
CA LEU A 415 -5.45 1.76 1.38
C LEU A 415 -5.98 3.04 0.76
N GLN A 416 -6.08 4.09 1.59
CA GLN A 416 -6.32 5.46 1.15
C GLN A 416 -5.24 6.33 1.78
N LEU A 417 -4.30 6.79 0.96
CA LEU A 417 -3.10 7.50 1.42
C LEU A 417 -3.06 8.92 0.85
N ARG A 418 -2.58 9.84 1.68
CA ARG A 418 -2.32 11.24 1.31
C ARG A 418 -0.90 11.41 0.76
N PRO A 419 -0.62 12.49 0.01
CA PRO A 419 0.73 12.78 -0.45
C PRO A 419 1.76 12.71 0.68
N GLY A 420 2.92 12.07 0.40
CA GLY A 420 4.01 11.90 1.34
C GLY A 420 3.84 10.72 2.32
N GLN A 421 2.75 9.97 2.26
CA GLN A 421 2.66 8.69 2.97
C GLN A 421 3.25 7.56 2.13
N SER A 422 3.71 6.50 2.77
CA SER A 422 4.31 5.36 2.07
C SER A 422 3.79 4.03 2.60
N PHE A 423 3.91 2.99 1.78
CA PHE A 423 3.61 1.63 2.17
C PHE A 423 4.58 0.66 1.50
N PHE A 424 4.83 -0.43 2.18
CA PHE A 424 5.73 -1.48 1.75
C PHE A 424 4.96 -2.76 1.46
N MET A 425 5.28 -3.38 0.33
CA MET A 425 4.73 -4.65 -0.12
C MET A 425 5.84 -5.68 -0.10
N THR A 426 5.77 -6.57 0.86
CA THR A 426 6.69 -7.70 0.93
C THR A 426 6.34 -8.75 -0.13
N VAL A 427 7.25 -9.69 -0.35
CA VAL A 427 7.00 -10.86 -1.20
C VAL A 427 5.82 -11.69 -0.68
N ASP A 428 5.18 -12.46 -1.54
CA ASP A 428 4.09 -13.39 -1.24
C ASP A 428 2.85 -12.75 -0.59
N GLU A 429 2.67 -11.43 -0.76
CA GLU A 429 1.49 -10.68 -0.29
C GLU A 429 0.68 -10.11 -1.46
N PRO A 430 -0.66 -10.26 -1.45
CA PRO A 430 -1.51 -9.76 -2.52
C PRO A 430 -1.67 -8.25 -2.44
N HIS A 431 -1.48 -7.55 -3.56
CA HIS A 431 -1.63 -6.10 -3.64
C HIS A 431 -2.11 -5.63 -5.01
N ALA A 432 -2.55 -4.38 -5.10
CA ALA A 432 -2.88 -3.70 -6.34
C ALA A 432 -2.90 -2.18 -6.16
N TYR A 433 -2.42 -1.45 -7.15
CA TYR A 433 -2.62 0.01 -7.26
C TYR A 433 -3.92 0.29 -7.99
N LEU A 434 -4.78 1.11 -7.41
CA LEU A 434 -6.10 1.37 -7.97
C LEU A 434 -6.20 2.77 -8.61
N ARG A 435 -5.55 3.77 -8.02
CA ARG A 435 -5.59 5.16 -8.48
C ARG A 435 -4.55 6.01 -7.77
N GLY A 436 -4.03 7.06 -8.43
CA GLY A 436 -3.14 8.06 -7.85
C GLY A 436 -1.83 8.18 -8.60
N ASP A 437 -0.92 8.97 -8.05
CA ASP A 437 0.46 9.14 -8.53
C ASP A 437 1.41 8.77 -7.41
N ILE A 438 2.45 8.01 -7.71
CA ILE A 438 3.40 7.48 -6.73
C ILE A 438 4.83 7.49 -7.27
N LEU A 439 5.76 7.53 -6.35
CA LEU A 439 7.11 7.01 -6.55
C LEU A 439 7.09 5.54 -6.16
N GLU A 440 7.64 4.68 -6.97
CA GLU A 440 7.85 3.27 -6.65
C GLU A 440 9.32 2.93 -6.74
N VAL A 441 9.82 2.19 -5.76
CA VAL A 441 11.10 1.49 -5.86
C VAL A 441 10.87 0.01 -5.59
N MET A 442 11.47 -0.82 -6.40
CA MET A 442 11.32 -2.27 -6.34
C MET A 442 12.65 -2.97 -6.60
N ALA A 443 12.85 -4.18 -6.09
CA ALA A 443 13.97 -5.00 -6.53
C ALA A 443 13.81 -5.34 -8.03
N CYS A 444 14.95 -5.44 -8.74
CA CYS A 444 14.95 -5.73 -10.18
C CYS A 444 14.43 -7.12 -10.48
N SER A 445 13.12 -7.22 -10.80
CA SER A 445 12.47 -8.47 -11.21
C SER A 445 11.22 -8.18 -12.06
N ASN A 446 10.93 -9.11 -12.98
CA ASN A 446 9.71 -9.12 -13.80
C ASN A 446 8.65 -10.12 -13.29
N ASN A 447 8.94 -10.85 -12.22
CA ASN A 447 8.10 -11.94 -11.74
C ASN A 447 6.78 -11.42 -11.15
N VAL A 448 5.65 -11.87 -11.71
CA VAL A 448 4.30 -11.46 -11.32
C VAL A 448 3.35 -12.65 -11.37
N VAL A 449 2.71 -12.96 -10.24
CA VAL A 449 1.64 -13.95 -10.14
C VAL A 449 0.31 -13.21 -9.93
N ARG A 450 -0.58 -13.26 -10.96
CA ARG A 450 -1.80 -12.44 -10.99
C ARG A 450 -2.99 -13.17 -10.43
N ALA A 451 -3.79 -12.44 -9.65
CA ALA A 451 -5.04 -12.93 -9.06
C ALA A 451 -6.27 -12.52 -9.89
N ALA A 452 -6.41 -11.21 -10.21
CA ALA A 452 -7.61 -10.64 -10.82
C ALA A 452 -7.33 -9.26 -11.45
N LEU A 453 -8.37 -8.59 -11.96
CA LEU A 453 -8.32 -7.30 -12.67
C LEU A 453 -7.35 -7.34 -13.87
N THR A 454 -7.37 -8.43 -14.61
CA THR A 454 -6.44 -8.64 -15.72
C THR A 454 -6.97 -9.61 -16.77
N PRO A 455 -6.75 -9.35 -18.06
CA PRO A 455 -6.96 -10.34 -19.11
C PRO A 455 -5.76 -11.30 -19.28
N LYS A 456 -4.60 -11.00 -18.64
CA LYS A 456 -3.36 -11.78 -18.76
C LYS A 456 -3.46 -13.11 -18.00
N PHE A 457 -2.51 -14.01 -18.28
CA PHE A 457 -2.42 -15.32 -17.63
C PHE A 457 -2.40 -15.18 -16.09
N ARG A 458 -3.12 -16.08 -15.43
CA ARG A 458 -3.20 -16.20 -13.97
C ARG A 458 -2.82 -17.62 -13.56
N ASP A 459 -1.74 -17.75 -12.80
CA ASP A 459 -1.37 -19.02 -12.18
C ASP A 459 -2.05 -19.15 -10.80
N VAL A 460 -3.33 -19.54 -10.83
CA VAL A 460 -4.18 -19.54 -9.63
C VAL A 460 -3.70 -20.56 -8.60
N ASN A 461 -3.16 -21.70 -9.05
CA ASN A 461 -2.66 -22.72 -8.12
C ASN A 461 -1.41 -22.22 -7.40
N LEU A 462 -0.45 -21.70 -8.15
CA LEU A 462 0.74 -21.08 -7.57
C LEU A 462 0.37 -19.95 -6.63
N LEU A 463 -0.55 -19.04 -7.04
CA LEU A 463 -1.00 -17.93 -6.20
C LEU A 463 -1.48 -18.42 -4.83
N VAL A 464 -2.36 -19.44 -4.81
CA VAL A 464 -2.91 -19.97 -3.54
C VAL A 464 -1.83 -20.61 -2.68
N GLU A 465 -0.84 -21.26 -3.29
CA GLU A 465 0.22 -21.93 -2.55
C GLU A 465 1.28 -20.97 -2.00
N MET A 466 1.62 -19.92 -2.74
CA MET A 466 2.71 -19.02 -2.38
C MET A 466 2.36 -17.98 -1.31
N LEU A 467 1.08 -17.56 -1.22
CA LEU A 467 0.70 -16.47 -0.32
C LEU A 467 0.92 -16.82 1.15
N THR A 468 1.35 -15.84 1.94
CA THR A 468 1.62 -15.99 3.38
C THR A 468 0.35 -16.12 4.20
N TYR A 469 -0.76 -15.57 3.71
CA TYR A 469 -2.03 -15.42 4.46
C TYR A 469 -1.87 -14.65 5.78
N ASN A 470 -0.91 -13.73 5.84
CA ASN A 470 -0.84 -12.76 6.92
C ASN A 470 -2.05 -11.84 6.87
N MET A 471 -2.65 -11.63 8.03
CA MET A 471 -3.87 -10.85 8.19
C MET A 471 -3.60 -9.66 9.11
N GLY A 472 -4.18 -8.52 8.79
CA GLY A 472 -4.02 -7.34 9.62
C GLY A 472 -3.89 -6.05 8.82
N ALA A 473 -3.49 -4.98 9.50
CA ALA A 473 -3.25 -3.70 8.85
C ALA A 473 -2.00 -3.80 7.95
N PRO A 474 -2.02 -3.16 6.77
CA PRO A 474 -0.87 -3.11 5.88
C PRO A 474 0.27 -2.30 6.48
N ALA A 475 1.49 -2.61 6.05
CA ALA A 475 2.71 -1.93 6.50
C ALA A 475 2.80 -0.51 5.89
N VAL A 476 2.17 0.47 6.55
CA VAL A 476 2.37 1.89 6.26
C VAL A 476 3.66 2.33 6.95
N LEU A 477 4.65 2.78 6.18
CA LEU A 477 5.93 3.22 6.71
C LEU A 477 5.87 4.73 7.01
N PRO A 478 6.23 5.16 8.22
CA PRO A 478 6.34 6.58 8.54
C PRO A 478 7.53 7.20 7.81
N ALA A 479 7.37 8.46 7.39
CA ALA A 479 8.50 9.27 6.98
C ALA A 479 9.38 9.59 8.19
N GLU A 480 10.65 9.22 8.15
CA GLU A 480 11.63 9.57 9.17
C GLU A 480 12.33 10.87 8.77
N SER A 481 12.34 11.87 9.65
CA SER A 481 13.07 13.11 9.42
C SER A 481 14.55 12.87 9.66
N VAL A 482 15.37 13.04 8.61
CA VAL A 482 16.82 12.96 8.70
C VAL A 482 17.39 14.29 9.22
N ASP A 483 16.89 15.40 8.64
CA ASP A 483 17.20 16.76 9.01
C ASP A 483 16.04 17.72 8.65
N ALA A 484 16.28 19.02 8.62
CA ALA A 484 15.25 20.03 8.31
C ALA A 484 14.73 19.96 6.85
N TYR A 485 15.51 19.38 5.93
CA TYR A 485 15.24 19.37 4.49
C TYR A 485 14.92 17.96 3.96
N ARG A 486 15.36 16.90 4.66
CA ARG A 486 15.38 15.54 4.15
C ARG A 486 14.56 14.58 5.00
N LYS A 487 13.70 13.83 4.34
CA LYS A 487 12.94 12.71 4.91
C LYS A 487 13.35 11.42 4.23
N ARG A 488 13.31 10.30 4.94
CA ARG A 488 13.56 8.98 4.39
C ARG A 488 12.44 8.00 4.70
N TYR A 489 12.32 6.99 3.86
CA TYR A 489 11.40 5.88 3.96
C TYR A 489 12.23 4.60 3.84
N THR A 490 12.40 3.92 4.96
CA THR A 490 13.32 2.78 5.10
C THR A 490 12.52 1.48 5.23
N PRO A 491 12.41 0.66 4.18
CA PRO A 491 11.76 -0.63 4.25
C PRO A 491 12.66 -1.68 4.95
N PRO A 492 12.08 -2.80 5.46
CA PRO A 492 12.86 -3.83 6.16
C PRO A 492 13.58 -4.78 5.18
N ILE A 493 14.30 -4.24 4.20
CA ILE A 493 15.10 -4.97 3.20
C ILE A 493 16.35 -4.17 2.81
N ASN A 494 17.33 -4.84 2.21
CA ASN A 494 18.60 -4.21 1.80
C ASN A 494 18.54 -3.58 0.41
N ASP A 495 17.59 -3.96 -0.43
CA ASP A 495 17.62 -3.67 -1.86
C ASP A 495 17.53 -2.18 -2.16
N PHE A 496 16.70 -1.44 -1.41
CA PHE A 496 16.42 -0.04 -1.68
C PHE A 496 15.93 0.78 -0.48
N GLU A 497 16.05 2.10 -0.60
CA GLU A 497 15.47 3.14 0.26
C GLU A 497 15.07 4.33 -0.61
N ILE A 498 14.01 5.07 -0.23
CA ILE A 498 13.65 6.37 -0.84
C ILE A 498 13.90 7.49 0.15
N GLN A 499 14.42 8.60 -0.34
CA GLN A 499 14.50 9.86 0.40
C GLN A 499 13.84 10.99 -0.39
N ILE A 500 13.21 11.92 0.31
CA ILE A 500 12.67 13.16 -0.26
C ILE A 500 13.46 14.32 0.31
N LEU A 501 14.08 15.09 -0.58
CA LEU A 501 14.84 16.31 -0.26
C LEU A 501 14.04 17.52 -0.72
N GLN A 502 13.81 18.48 0.19
CA GLN A 502 13.11 19.73 -0.07
C GLN A 502 14.01 20.89 0.35
N VAL A 503 14.62 21.58 -0.61
CA VAL A 503 15.48 22.74 -0.34
C VAL A 503 14.67 24.02 -0.62
N PRO A 504 14.47 24.89 0.37
CA PRO A 504 13.73 26.14 0.20
C PRO A 504 14.36 27.06 -0.86
N ALA A 505 13.58 28.02 -1.35
CA ALA A 505 14.10 29.02 -2.28
C ALA A 505 15.28 29.79 -1.68
N ASN A 506 16.30 30.08 -2.50
CA ASN A 506 17.53 30.80 -2.12
C ASN A 506 18.34 30.12 -1.00
N ASP A 507 18.27 28.78 -0.93
CA ASP A 507 19.01 28.00 0.05
C ASP A 507 19.87 26.93 -0.65
N ARG A 508 20.77 26.30 0.11
CA ARG A 508 21.69 25.26 -0.35
C ARG A 508 21.66 24.08 0.58
N TYR A 509 21.79 22.89 0.02
CA TYR A 509 21.88 21.66 0.77
C TYR A 509 23.06 20.81 0.31
N ALA A 510 23.97 20.50 1.23
CA ALA A 510 25.08 19.58 0.98
C ALA A 510 24.58 18.15 1.14
N LEU A 511 24.42 17.44 0.03
CA LEU A 511 24.18 16.00 0.03
C LEU A 511 25.52 15.28 0.18
N GLU A 512 25.71 14.65 1.33
CA GLU A 512 26.92 13.91 1.66
C GLU A 512 27.17 12.74 0.72
N ALA A 513 28.44 12.41 0.54
CA ALA A 513 28.87 11.26 -0.25
C ALA A 513 28.34 9.95 0.35
N MET A 514 27.57 9.20 -0.42
CA MET A 514 27.07 7.87 -0.03
C MET A 514 28.02 6.77 -0.55
N PRO A 515 28.22 5.67 0.19
CA PRO A 515 29.04 4.55 -0.27
C PRO A 515 28.39 3.72 -1.40
N VAL A 516 27.22 4.14 -1.88
CA VAL A 516 26.43 3.53 -2.95
C VAL A 516 26.00 4.62 -3.93
N PRO A 517 25.70 4.28 -5.19
CA PRO A 517 25.18 5.25 -6.14
C PRO A 517 23.74 5.65 -5.78
N VAL A 518 23.39 6.87 -6.18
CA VAL A 518 22.05 7.44 -6.01
C VAL A 518 21.44 7.74 -7.38
N VAL A 519 20.19 7.35 -7.55
CA VAL A 519 19.37 7.80 -8.67
C VAL A 519 18.37 8.82 -8.13
N LEU A 520 18.25 9.96 -8.76
CA LEU A 520 17.35 11.00 -8.29
C LEU A 520 16.51 11.61 -9.43
N VAL A 521 15.32 12.08 -9.08
CA VAL A 521 14.42 12.81 -9.97
C VAL A 521 13.99 14.11 -9.31
N VAL A 522 13.99 15.20 -10.06
CA VAL A 522 13.45 16.50 -9.62
C VAL A 522 11.95 16.49 -9.80
N LEU A 523 11.22 16.50 -8.69
CA LEU A 523 9.74 16.46 -8.67
C LEU A 523 9.13 17.84 -8.84
N LYS A 524 9.78 18.85 -8.25
CA LYS A 524 9.44 20.27 -8.38
C LYS A 524 10.71 21.08 -8.37
N GLY A 525 10.80 22.03 -9.26
CA GLY A 525 11.96 22.92 -9.32
C GLY A 525 11.58 24.20 -10.03
N GLY A 526 11.99 25.32 -9.45
CA GLY A 526 11.66 26.62 -9.97
C GLY A 526 12.17 26.85 -11.39
N ALA A 527 11.41 27.57 -12.19
CA ALA A 527 11.77 28.06 -13.53
C ALA A 527 13.03 28.93 -13.56
N GLY A 528 13.69 29.13 -12.42
CA GLY A 528 14.78 30.08 -12.21
C GLY A 528 16.21 29.52 -12.21
N GLY A 529 16.38 28.19 -12.43
CA GLY A 529 17.72 27.63 -12.59
C GLY A 529 18.36 27.09 -11.30
N CYS A 530 17.71 26.14 -10.64
CA CYS A 530 18.38 25.34 -9.61
C CYS A 530 19.55 24.56 -10.23
N VAL A 531 20.62 24.34 -9.46
CA VAL A 531 21.87 23.72 -9.92
C VAL A 531 22.26 22.62 -8.94
N ILE A 532 22.77 21.51 -9.47
CA ILE A 532 23.51 20.52 -8.70
C ILE A 532 24.98 20.67 -9.04
N GLU A 533 25.78 21.00 -8.04
CA GLU A 533 27.23 21.19 -8.15
C GLU A 533 27.96 19.98 -7.58
N SER A 534 28.93 19.43 -8.29
CA SER A 534 29.83 18.38 -7.76
C SER A 534 31.10 19.00 -7.21
N ASP A 535 31.83 18.30 -6.35
CA ASP A 535 33.15 18.72 -5.83
C ASP A 535 34.18 18.99 -6.92
N SER A 536 34.02 18.40 -8.10
CA SER A 536 34.90 18.68 -9.26
C SER A 536 34.57 20.00 -9.94
N GLY A 537 33.62 20.79 -9.43
CA GLY A 537 33.18 22.05 -10.04
C GLY A 537 32.27 21.86 -11.27
N LYS A 538 31.80 20.63 -11.53
CA LYS A 538 30.82 20.38 -12.59
C LYS A 538 29.43 20.78 -12.08
N GLU A 539 28.84 21.76 -12.72
CA GLU A 539 27.45 22.19 -12.48
C GLU A 539 26.52 21.59 -13.52
N ILE A 540 25.38 21.08 -13.08
CA ILE A 540 24.30 20.67 -13.97
C ILE A 540 23.00 21.35 -13.52
N LYS A 541 22.34 21.98 -14.49
CA LYS A 541 21.03 22.61 -14.24
C LYS A 541 19.99 21.58 -13.84
N ALA A 542 19.37 21.78 -12.70
CA ALA A 542 18.32 20.93 -12.16
C ALA A 542 16.95 21.55 -12.45
N CYS A 543 16.28 21.08 -13.50
CA CYS A 543 14.90 21.46 -13.82
C CYS A 543 13.92 20.38 -13.38
N GLU A 544 12.66 20.72 -13.20
CA GLU A 544 11.58 19.78 -12.94
C GLU A 544 11.55 18.70 -14.02
N GLY A 545 11.50 17.43 -13.62
CA GLY A 545 11.61 16.28 -14.51
C GLY A 545 13.04 15.83 -14.84
N GLY A 546 14.06 16.61 -14.45
CA GLY A 546 15.47 16.20 -14.57
C GLY A 546 15.76 14.95 -13.76
N VAL A 547 16.47 14.00 -14.37
CA VAL A 547 16.85 12.72 -13.75
C VAL A 547 18.36 12.59 -13.74
N PHE A 548 18.94 12.18 -12.60
CA PHE A 548 20.38 12.16 -12.43
C PHE A 548 20.84 10.84 -11.81
N PHE A 549 22.06 10.44 -12.18
CA PHE A 549 22.83 9.38 -11.54
C PHE A 549 24.04 9.98 -10.84
N LEU A 550 24.14 9.74 -9.54
CA LEU A 550 25.30 10.09 -8.74
C LEU A 550 26.10 8.81 -8.47
N PRO A 551 27.34 8.70 -8.94
CA PRO A 551 28.25 7.62 -8.55
C PRO A 551 28.42 7.54 -7.03
N ALA A 552 28.74 6.35 -6.52
CA ALA A 552 29.13 6.20 -5.12
C ALA A 552 30.25 7.17 -4.76
N TYR A 553 30.28 7.60 -3.51
CA TYR A 553 31.27 8.54 -2.96
C TYR A 553 31.31 9.91 -3.64
N THR A 554 30.23 10.33 -4.30
CA THR A 554 30.13 11.64 -4.95
C THR A 554 29.27 12.57 -4.10
N PRO A 555 29.86 13.50 -3.33
CA PRO A 555 29.10 14.55 -2.66
C PRO A 555 28.65 15.59 -3.69
N VAL A 556 27.48 16.20 -3.45
CA VAL A 556 26.97 17.27 -4.30
C VAL A 556 26.31 18.36 -3.47
N MET A 557 26.39 19.60 -3.97
CA MET A 557 25.66 20.74 -3.44
C MET A 557 24.42 20.97 -4.29
N VAL A 558 23.25 20.92 -3.67
CA VAL A 558 21.97 21.28 -4.30
C VAL A 558 21.70 22.74 -4.00
N CYS A 559 21.74 23.58 -5.03
CA CYS A 559 21.50 25.02 -4.93
C CYS A 559 20.11 25.34 -5.47
N SER A 560 19.23 25.80 -4.61
CA SER A 560 17.91 26.29 -5.00
C SER A 560 18.00 27.76 -5.45
N CYS A 561 17.24 28.13 -6.49
CA CYS A 561 17.28 29.49 -7.02
C CYS A 561 16.54 30.50 -6.11
N ALA A 562 16.91 31.78 -6.26
CA ALA A 562 16.34 32.87 -5.48
C ALA A 562 14.88 33.21 -5.85
N LYS A 563 14.38 32.70 -6.97
CA LYS A 563 13.01 32.95 -7.47
C LYS A 563 12.25 31.63 -7.58
N GLY A 564 11.17 31.46 -6.81
CA GLY A 564 10.31 30.28 -6.90
C GLY A 564 10.06 29.61 -5.56
N GLU A 565 9.54 28.39 -5.60
CA GLU A 565 9.10 27.60 -4.45
C GLU A 565 10.21 26.70 -3.84
N GLY A 566 11.45 26.81 -4.32
CA GLY A 566 12.54 25.92 -3.95
C GLY A 566 12.65 24.73 -4.91
N ILE A 567 13.31 23.67 -4.46
CA ILE A 567 13.47 22.41 -5.22
C ILE A 567 13.07 21.21 -4.37
N GLU A 568 12.30 20.29 -4.95
CA GLU A 568 11.94 19.01 -4.35
C GLU A 568 12.46 17.88 -5.22
N MET A 569 13.20 16.95 -4.60
CA MET A 569 13.81 15.81 -5.27
C MET A 569 13.46 14.52 -4.56
N ALA A 570 13.25 13.45 -5.31
CA ALA A 570 13.22 12.09 -4.78
C ALA A 570 14.52 11.36 -5.14
N LEU A 571 15.10 10.71 -4.16
CA LEU A 571 16.35 9.97 -4.26
C LEU A 571 16.05 8.50 -3.97
N ALA A 572 16.59 7.59 -4.78
CA ALA A 572 16.56 6.16 -4.54
C ALA A 572 18.00 5.60 -4.52
N HIS A 573 18.29 4.77 -3.55
CA HIS A 573 19.56 4.09 -3.39
C HIS A 573 19.38 2.78 -2.62
N THR A 574 20.42 1.96 -2.55
CA THR A 574 20.47 0.77 -1.72
C THR A 574 20.32 1.14 -0.24
N ASN A 575 19.50 0.40 0.50
CA ASN A 575 19.26 0.66 1.91
C ASN A 575 20.52 0.42 2.75
N LEU A 576 21.05 1.48 3.32
CA LEU A 576 22.25 1.45 4.17
C LEU A 576 21.92 1.26 5.65
N HIS A 577 20.65 1.30 6.02
CA HIS A 577 20.21 1.35 7.42
C HIS A 577 19.67 0.01 7.93
N TRP A 578 19.29 -0.91 7.03
CA TRP A 578 18.72 -2.20 7.42
C TRP A 578 19.67 -3.08 8.26
N GLY A 579 20.95 -3.13 7.92
CA GLY A 579 21.95 -3.93 8.65
C GLY A 579 22.43 -3.34 9.97
N THR A 580 22.26 -2.03 10.18
CA THR A 580 22.69 -1.32 11.40
C THR A 580 21.64 -1.34 12.50
N LEU A 581 20.36 -1.55 12.16
CA LEU A 581 19.25 -1.68 13.10
C LEU A 581 19.09 -3.12 13.62
N ALA A 582 19.46 -4.13 12.84
CA ALA A 582 19.60 -5.52 13.29
C ALA A 582 21.01 -5.66 13.86
N GLY A 583 21.17 -5.41 15.16
CA GLY A 583 22.47 -5.49 15.85
C GLY A 583 23.30 -6.68 15.39
N SER A 584 24.53 -6.43 15.05
CA SER A 584 25.64 -7.32 14.70
C SER A 584 25.43 -8.77 15.19
N GLY A 585 24.78 -9.56 14.37
CA GLY A 585 24.68 -11.00 14.51
C GLY A 585 25.17 -11.62 13.21
N SER A 586 26.46 -11.91 13.18
CA SER A 586 27.23 -12.84 12.34
C SER A 586 26.73 -13.13 10.90
N ALA A 587 27.62 -12.82 9.99
CA ALA A 587 27.72 -13.29 8.59
C ALA A 587 27.52 -14.81 8.44
#